data_c6a5bad95eca0c74a5b0b2228116500f
#
_entry.id   c6a5bad95eca0c74a5b0b2228116500f
#
_cell.length_a   1.000
_cell.length_b   1.000
_cell.length_c   1.000
_cell.angle_alpha   90.00
_cell.angle_beta   90.00
_cell.angle_gamma   90.00
#
_symmetry.space_group_name_H-M   'P 1'
#
loop_
_entity.id
_entity.type
_entity.pdbx_description
1 polymer ?
#
loop_
_entity_poly.entity_id
_entity_poly.type
_entity_poly.pdbx_seq_one_letter_code
_entity_poly.pdbx_strand_id
1 'polypeptide(L)'
;NGGYTRNDNGGWQGDLTGREKRWHPKDQSLANGMIGFQRRNLNVWYRLDFLDEKIFGPLNGTAIEPEKVSDKDYLTKRYTHQLQADWRLDNRLSVNLALSYQDYKRRTQTTWTDLSTGEKWLSAEDASQDVTQYKAWIARATATWNIGPKISLQPGLEYQWTEGKGGRIDGTPTISDLAFFISAEYKPWSWMSVRPGVRAFLMADYEAPVAVPSILTKFDLTPDMDIRLSYAYGFRTPTLQELYFSFHNDNHDIDGNPDLKAEYSNNVTGSFTYRILHNARIRLTTTLSGFYNVFKDKISLAQNVDIPNYNTYYNIGRYKTLGGALETSLAWGGLRVNVNASLIGRYNKYASDDKSLPQFRYSPEVSTTISYHIAKSGTDISFFYKYTGQRKEYYYHEYTTPDNKKESEIYLRGLPSYHYGDITVTQKLTSFLSLNVGVKNLFNLTDIRTIVESANDTPSVSYLGCGRSYFIGLNLMLNGKFKK
;
A
#
# COMPACT_ATOMS: atom_id res chain seq x y z
N ASN A 1 18.68 14.29 -14.60
CA ASN A 1 18.85 13.82 -13.23
C ASN A 1 19.01 12.31 -13.24
N GLY A 2 19.78 11.78 -12.29
CA GLY A 2 19.92 10.33 -12.09
C GLY A 2 20.32 10.02 -10.66
N GLY A 3 20.07 8.81 -10.23
CA GLY A 3 20.40 8.34 -8.89
C GLY A 3 20.68 6.83 -8.89
N TYR A 4 21.49 6.42 -7.94
CA TYR A 4 21.76 5.03 -7.63
C TYR A 4 21.72 4.83 -6.13
N THR A 5 21.08 3.74 -5.70
CA THR A 5 20.99 3.34 -4.29
C THR A 5 21.32 1.86 -4.20
N ARG A 6 22.22 1.51 -3.27
CA ARG A 6 22.50 0.12 -2.88
C ARG A 6 21.99 -0.08 -1.46
N ASN A 7 21.17 -1.10 -1.24
CA ASN A 7 20.69 -1.52 0.06
C ASN A 7 21.16 -2.96 0.30
N ASP A 8 21.95 -3.17 1.34
CA ASP A 8 22.38 -4.49 1.78
C ASP A 8 21.82 -4.71 3.20
N ASN A 9 21.00 -5.72 3.35
CA ASN A 9 20.36 -6.07 4.61
C ASN A 9 20.74 -7.51 4.97
N GLY A 10 21.43 -7.71 6.09
CA GLY A 10 21.90 -9.03 6.54
C GLY A 10 20.80 -9.94 7.09
N GLY A 11 19.56 -9.47 7.09
CA GLY A 11 18.42 -10.18 7.66
C GLY A 11 18.39 -10.16 9.18
N TRP A 12 17.41 -10.84 9.75
CA TRP A 12 17.24 -10.98 11.19
C TRP A 12 16.74 -12.39 11.54
N GLN A 13 17.41 -13.03 12.49
CA GLN A 13 17.14 -14.41 12.86
C GLN A 13 15.91 -14.55 13.75
N GLY A 14 15.68 -13.57 14.65
CA GLY A 14 14.60 -13.63 15.63
C GLY A 14 14.81 -14.76 16.63
N ASP A 15 13.77 -15.55 16.80
CA ASP A 15 13.69 -16.73 17.64
C ASP A 15 14.08 -18.05 16.93
N LEU A 16 14.41 -17.99 15.63
CA LEU A 16 14.82 -19.15 14.87
C LEU A 16 16.25 -19.57 15.19
N THR A 17 16.55 -20.84 15.00
CA THR A 17 17.87 -21.42 15.22
C THR A 17 18.52 -21.82 13.89
N GLY A 18 19.83 -22.03 13.90
CA GLY A 18 20.57 -22.47 12.75
C GLY A 18 20.70 -21.39 11.67
N ARG A 19 20.42 -21.74 10.42
CA ARG A 19 20.57 -20.88 9.25
C ARG A 19 19.36 -20.01 8.94
N GLU A 20 18.20 -20.41 9.38
CA GLU A 20 16.94 -19.74 9.08
C GLU A 20 16.87 -18.31 9.62
N LYS A 21 16.14 -17.46 8.92
CA LYS A 21 15.94 -16.05 9.26
C LYS A 21 14.45 -15.70 9.22
N ARG A 22 13.97 -15.01 10.24
CA ARG A 22 12.59 -14.42 10.23
C ARG A 22 12.47 -13.34 9.16
N TRP A 23 13.51 -12.51 9.02
CA TRP A 23 13.65 -11.56 7.91
C TRP A 23 14.84 -11.96 7.08
N HIS A 24 14.59 -12.35 5.86
CA HIS A 24 15.60 -12.84 4.95
C HIS A 24 16.61 -11.73 4.60
N PRO A 25 17.90 -12.05 4.47
CA PRO A 25 18.88 -11.15 3.87
C PRO A 25 18.42 -10.67 2.50
N LYS A 26 18.69 -9.41 2.21
CA LYS A 26 18.29 -8.79 0.97
C LYS A 26 19.33 -7.84 0.44
N ASP A 27 19.75 -8.06 -0.80
CA ASP A 27 20.61 -7.19 -1.59
C ASP A 27 19.76 -6.51 -2.66
N GLN A 28 19.86 -5.19 -2.76
CA GLN A 28 19.02 -4.44 -3.67
C GLN A 28 19.79 -3.30 -4.30
N SER A 29 19.79 -3.24 -5.63
CA SER A 29 20.30 -2.13 -6.42
C SER A 29 19.15 -1.41 -7.11
N LEU A 30 19.06 -0.11 -6.91
CA LEU A 30 18.08 0.76 -7.52
C LEU A 30 18.82 1.82 -8.33
N ALA A 31 18.47 1.96 -9.60
CA ALA A 31 18.99 3.03 -10.44
C ALA A 31 17.82 3.78 -11.09
N ASN A 32 17.95 5.07 -11.23
CA ASN A 32 17.01 5.86 -12.01
C ASN A 32 17.71 6.93 -12.82
N GLY A 33 17.12 7.27 -13.96
CA GLY A 33 17.56 8.34 -14.81
C GLY A 33 16.37 9.11 -15.36
N MET A 34 16.47 10.42 -15.42
CA MET A 34 15.45 11.28 -16.00
C MET A 34 16.08 12.32 -16.90
N ILE A 35 15.58 12.43 -18.12
CA ILE A 35 15.87 13.50 -19.05
C ILE A 35 14.59 14.28 -19.34
N GLY A 36 14.69 15.57 -19.52
CA GLY A 36 13.54 16.41 -19.76
C GLY A 36 13.90 17.56 -20.69
N PHE A 37 12.89 18.00 -21.44
CA PHE A 37 12.94 19.16 -22.29
C PHE A 37 11.81 20.10 -21.91
N GLN A 38 12.15 21.35 -21.67
CA GLN A 38 11.19 22.39 -21.32
C GLN A 38 11.34 23.57 -22.27
N ARG A 39 10.25 23.98 -22.89
CA ARG A 39 10.16 25.16 -23.73
C ARG A 39 8.83 25.84 -23.49
N ARG A 40 8.86 27.14 -23.16
CA ARG A 40 7.70 28.03 -22.85
C ARG A 40 6.39 27.34 -22.44
N ASN A 41 5.77 26.61 -23.35
CA ASN A 41 4.45 25.99 -23.22
C ASN A 41 4.47 24.46 -23.27
N LEU A 42 5.63 23.85 -23.46
CA LEU A 42 5.79 22.39 -23.52
C LEU A 42 6.84 21.93 -22.51
N ASN A 43 6.47 20.97 -21.68
CA ASN A 43 7.36 20.25 -20.78
C ASN A 43 7.24 18.76 -21.09
N VAL A 44 8.33 18.14 -21.48
CA VAL A 44 8.38 16.69 -21.76
C VAL A 44 9.51 16.10 -20.96
N TRP A 45 9.24 14.99 -20.30
CA TRP A 45 10.29 14.24 -19.62
C TRP A 45 10.08 12.75 -19.79
N TYR A 46 11.20 12.05 -19.81
CA TYR A 46 11.27 10.60 -19.77
C TYR A 46 12.10 10.17 -18.56
N ARG A 47 11.60 9.15 -17.84
CA ARG A 47 12.25 8.53 -16.71
C ARG A 47 12.34 7.03 -16.88
N LEU A 48 13.48 6.47 -16.54
CA LEU A 48 13.73 5.04 -16.40
C LEU A 48 14.08 4.74 -14.95
N ASP A 49 13.34 3.82 -14.35
CA ASP A 49 13.67 3.23 -13.04
C ASP A 49 14.03 1.76 -13.23
N PHE A 50 15.12 1.33 -12.60
CA PHE A 50 15.62 -0.03 -12.61
C PHE A 50 15.75 -0.55 -11.18
N LEU A 51 15.30 -1.78 -10.94
CA LEU A 51 15.49 -2.53 -9.71
C LEU A 51 16.13 -3.88 -10.05
N ASP A 52 17.19 -4.23 -9.32
CA ASP A 52 17.76 -5.58 -9.23
C ASP A 52 17.81 -5.97 -7.76
N GLU A 53 17.11 -7.03 -7.39
CA GLU A 53 16.95 -7.46 -6.01
C GLU A 53 17.18 -8.97 -5.88
N LYS A 54 17.98 -9.35 -4.88
CA LYS A 54 18.11 -10.72 -4.41
C LYS A 54 17.67 -10.80 -2.96
N ILE A 55 16.69 -11.68 -2.67
CA ILE A 55 16.32 -12.07 -1.31
C ILE A 55 16.81 -13.51 -1.12
N PHE A 56 17.58 -13.75 -0.06
CA PHE A 56 18.15 -15.05 0.25
C PHE A 56 17.40 -15.70 1.41
N GLY A 57 16.75 -16.84 1.16
CA GLY A 57 15.97 -17.61 2.13
C GLY A 57 16.68 -18.91 2.51
N PRO A 58 17.59 -18.89 3.48
CA PRO A 58 18.26 -20.10 3.95
C PRO A 58 17.33 -20.95 4.80
N LEU A 59 17.32 -22.26 4.58
CA LEU A 59 16.58 -23.23 5.38
C LEU A 59 17.59 -24.17 6.10
N ASN A 60 17.16 -24.71 7.22
CA ASN A 60 17.90 -25.77 7.93
C ASN A 60 17.73 -27.10 7.19
N GLY A 61 18.61 -28.04 7.45
CA GLY A 61 18.42 -29.45 7.08
C GLY A 61 17.33 -30.10 7.90
N THR A 62 16.85 -31.23 7.44
CA THR A 62 15.84 -32.03 8.17
C THR A 62 16.48 -32.73 9.37
N ALA A 63 15.65 -33.25 10.29
CA ALA A 63 16.16 -34.07 11.41
C ALA A 63 16.85 -35.35 10.96
N ILE A 64 16.55 -35.86 9.75
CA ILE A 64 17.12 -37.09 9.17
C ILE A 64 18.39 -36.76 8.40
N GLU A 65 18.41 -35.64 7.66
CA GLU A 65 19.54 -35.19 6.84
C GLU A 65 19.93 -33.76 7.21
N PRO A 66 20.53 -33.54 8.40
CA PRO A 66 20.84 -32.17 8.87
C PRO A 66 21.91 -31.48 8.03
N GLU A 67 22.72 -32.25 7.30
CA GLU A 67 23.79 -31.73 6.42
C GLU A 67 23.28 -31.29 5.05
N LYS A 68 22.11 -31.78 4.61
CA LYS A 68 21.46 -31.36 3.36
C LYS A 68 20.51 -30.21 3.63
N VAL A 69 20.88 -29.03 3.18
CA VAL A 69 20.10 -27.79 3.35
C VAL A 69 19.61 -27.28 2.03
N SER A 70 18.45 -26.65 2.03
CA SER A 70 17.94 -25.95 0.85
C SER A 70 17.96 -24.44 1.04
N ASP A 71 18.39 -23.71 0.01
CA ASP A 71 18.40 -22.26 -0.03
C ASP A 71 17.41 -21.79 -1.11
N LYS A 72 16.51 -20.89 -0.77
CA LYS A 72 15.54 -20.33 -1.68
C LYS A 72 15.87 -18.87 -2.01
N ASP A 73 16.42 -18.65 -3.20
CA ASP A 73 16.71 -17.32 -3.72
C ASP A 73 15.52 -16.76 -4.48
N TYR A 74 15.19 -15.50 -4.21
CA TYR A 74 14.23 -14.75 -5.01
C TYR A 74 14.97 -13.63 -5.74
N LEU A 75 15.09 -13.78 -7.05
CA LEU A 75 15.81 -12.89 -7.95
C LEU A 75 14.81 -12.04 -8.72
N THR A 76 14.72 -10.74 -8.41
CA THR A 76 13.76 -9.83 -9.00
C THR A 76 14.44 -8.78 -9.83
N LYS A 77 13.97 -8.58 -11.08
CA LYS A 77 14.33 -7.45 -11.93
C LYS A 77 13.08 -6.70 -12.36
N ARG A 78 13.12 -5.38 -12.30
CA ARG A 78 12.04 -4.53 -12.76
C ARG A 78 12.58 -3.32 -13.52
N TYR A 79 12.00 -3.08 -14.67
CA TYR A 79 12.18 -1.87 -15.46
C TYR A 79 10.86 -1.11 -15.48
N THR A 80 10.91 0.17 -15.21
CA THR A 80 9.73 1.05 -15.33
C THR A 80 10.12 2.25 -16.18
N HIS A 81 9.47 2.38 -17.33
CA HIS A 81 9.62 3.49 -18.26
C HIS A 81 8.44 4.42 -18.08
N GLN A 82 8.69 5.72 -18.00
CA GLN A 82 7.65 6.74 -17.89
C GLN A 82 7.96 7.87 -18.84
N LEU A 83 6.98 8.27 -19.62
CA LEU A 83 7.03 9.45 -20.48
C LEU A 83 5.84 10.34 -20.15
N GLN A 84 6.10 11.60 -19.89
CA GLN A 84 5.06 12.59 -19.67
C GLN A 84 5.31 13.82 -20.52
N ALA A 85 4.23 14.35 -21.08
CA ALA A 85 4.23 15.61 -21.80
C ALA A 85 3.10 16.51 -21.29
N ASP A 86 3.45 17.70 -20.85
CA ASP A 86 2.52 18.76 -20.45
C ASP A 86 2.60 19.86 -21.50
N TRP A 87 1.53 20.07 -22.23
CA TRP A 87 1.45 21.06 -23.28
C TRP A 87 0.37 22.10 -23.00
N ARG A 88 0.76 23.34 -22.79
CA ARG A 88 -0.14 24.48 -22.71
C ARG A 88 -0.35 25.03 -24.11
N LEU A 89 -1.49 24.74 -24.72
CA LEU A 89 -1.85 25.21 -26.06
C LEU A 89 -2.09 26.72 -26.06
N ASP A 90 -2.86 27.18 -25.07
CA ASP A 90 -3.11 28.60 -24.81
C ASP A 90 -3.39 28.85 -23.32
N ASN A 91 -3.94 30.02 -22.95
CA ASN A 91 -4.26 30.37 -21.56
C ASN A 91 -5.47 29.60 -21.01
N ARG A 92 -6.25 28.91 -21.86
CA ARG A 92 -7.46 28.19 -21.49
C ARG A 92 -7.34 26.69 -21.60
N LEU A 93 -6.49 26.20 -22.52
CA LEU A 93 -6.39 24.79 -22.85
C LEU A 93 -4.97 24.26 -22.60
N SER A 94 -4.88 23.23 -21.80
CA SER A 94 -3.68 22.42 -21.61
C SER A 94 -3.98 20.94 -21.77
N VAL A 95 -3.00 20.20 -22.29
CA VAL A 95 -3.07 18.74 -22.47
C VAL A 95 -1.92 18.10 -21.73
N ASN A 96 -2.22 17.05 -20.99
CA ASN A 96 -1.26 16.16 -20.35
C ASN A 96 -1.35 14.78 -21.01
N LEU A 97 -0.21 14.23 -21.40
CA LEU A 97 -0.04 12.86 -21.87
C LEU A 97 0.88 12.13 -20.92
N ALA A 98 0.49 10.96 -20.46
CA ALA A 98 1.30 10.11 -19.60
C ALA A 98 1.29 8.68 -20.17
N LEU A 99 2.48 8.13 -20.36
CA LEU A 99 2.70 6.75 -20.78
C LEU A 99 3.60 6.08 -19.76
N SER A 100 3.25 4.86 -19.35
CA SER A 100 4.07 4.03 -18.50
C SER A 100 4.13 2.62 -19.03
N TYR A 101 5.32 2.04 -19.02
CA TYR A 101 5.54 0.63 -19.30
C TYR A 101 6.35 0.02 -18.17
N GLN A 102 5.93 -1.13 -17.67
CA GLN A 102 6.66 -1.89 -16.68
C GLN A 102 6.90 -3.32 -17.17
N ASP A 103 8.13 -3.80 -17.00
CA ASP A 103 8.49 -5.22 -17.08
C ASP A 103 9.05 -5.66 -15.73
N TYR A 104 8.33 -6.56 -15.07
CA TYR A 104 8.69 -7.17 -13.79
C TYR A 104 8.92 -8.64 -13.99
N LYS A 105 10.08 -9.13 -13.58
CA LYS A 105 10.44 -10.55 -13.64
C LYS A 105 11.01 -10.99 -12.30
N ARG A 106 10.44 -12.06 -11.75
CA ARG A 106 10.93 -12.72 -10.54
C ARG A 106 11.20 -14.18 -10.82
N ARG A 107 12.41 -14.63 -10.51
CA ARG A 107 12.81 -16.04 -10.50
C ARG A 107 12.88 -16.51 -9.05
N THR A 108 12.17 -17.59 -8.72
CA THR A 108 12.40 -18.38 -7.52
C THR A 108 13.41 -19.45 -7.89
N GLN A 109 14.50 -19.58 -7.14
CA GLN A 109 15.52 -20.58 -7.36
C GLN A 109 15.81 -21.32 -6.05
N THR A 110 15.48 -22.58 -5.97
CA THR A 110 15.80 -23.46 -4.84
C THR A 110 17.03 -24.27 -5.18
N THR A 111 18.05 -24.15 -4.32
CA THR A 111 19.33 -24.84 -4.44
C THR A 111 19.55 -25.70 -3.21
N TRP A 112 19.79 -26.97 -3.41
CA TRP A 112 20.25 -27.89 -2.38
C TRP A 112 21.78 -27.73 -2.19
N THR A 113 22.24 -27.82 -0.95
CA THR A 113 23.66 -27.82 -0.61
C THR A 113 23.90 -28.92 0.40
N ASP A 114 24.85 -29.79 0.12
CA ASP A 114 25.43 -30.72 1.10
C ASP A 114 26.56 -29.98 1.85
N LEU A 115 26.36 -29.74 3.15
CA LEU A 115 27.31 -29.00 3.98
C LEU A 115 28.60 -29.76 4.25
N SER A 116 28.59 -31.11 4.14
CA SER A 116 29.74 -31.96 4.38
C SER A 116 30.69 -31.95 3.20
N THR A 117 30.16 -31.97 1.98
CA THR A 117 30.93 -31.99 0.73
C THR A 117 31.06 -30.63 0.06
N GLY A 118 30.16 -29.70 0.37
CA GLY A 118 30.01 -28.40 -0.30
C GLY A 118 29.38 -28.50 -1.69
N GLU A 119 28.91 -29.68 -2.09
CA GLU A 119 28.22 -29.87 -3.38
C GLU A 119 26.89 -29.13 -3.43
N LYS A 120 26.57 -28.56 -4.61
CA LYS A 120 25.34 -27.78 -4.83
C LYS A 120 24.65 -28.25 -6.10
N TRP A 121 23.31 -28.41 -6.02
CA TRP A 121 22.49 -28.72 -7.18
C TRP A 121 21.14 -27.99 -7.09
N LEU A 122 20.50 -27.75 -8.23
CA LEU A 122 19.17 -27.16 -8.29
C LEU A 122 18.12 -28.21 -7.90
N SER A 123 17.12 -27.78 -7.12
CA SER A 123 15.97 -28.63 -6.83
C SER A 123 15.20 -28.91 -8.13
N ALA A 124 14.84 -30.18 -8.33
CA ALA A 124 14.00 -30.63 -9.44
C ALA A 124 12.51 -30.66 -9.09
N GLU A 125 12.15 -30.29 -7.86
CA GLU A 125 10.74 -30.23 -7.42
C GLU A 125 9.96 -29.16 -8.20
N ASP A 126 8.69 -29.41 -8.41
CA ASP A 126 7.81 -28.47 -9.09
C ASP A 126 7.78 -27.10 -8.37
N ALA A 127 7.73 -26.04 -9.15
CA ALA A 127 7.79 -24.65 -8.68
C ALA A 127 9.09 -24.22 -7.96
N SER A 128 10.09 -25.09 -7.81
CA SER A 128 11.39 -24.76 -7.21
C SER A 128 12.25 -23.84 -8.07
N GLN A 129 11.97 -23.80 -9.39
CA GLN A 129 12.67 -22.99 -10.38
C GLN A 129 11.72 -22.06 -11.14
N ASP A 130 10.63 -21.59 -10.48
CA ASP A 130 9.59 -20.78 -11.12
C ASP A 130 10.13 -19.42 -11.61
N VAL A 131 9.64 -19.00 -12.76
CA VAL A 131 9.90 -17.68 -13.34
C VAL A 131 8.58 -16.99 -13.62
N THR A 132 8.21 -16.04 -12.77
CA THR A 132 7.01 -15.23 -12.93
C THR A 132 7.37 -13.89 -13.58
N GLN A 133 6.63 -13.50 -14.61
CA GLN A 133 6.77 -12.21 -15.29
C GLN A 133 5.43 -11.50 -15.41
N TYR A 134 5.44 -10.19 -15.16
CA TYR A 134 4.32 -9.29 -15.44
C TYR A 134 4.78 -8.15 -16.30
N LYS A 135 4.00 -7.84 -17.34
CA LYS A 135 4.17 -6.63 -18.15
C LYS A 135 2.92 -5.80 -18.05
N ALA A 136 3.07 -4.49 -17.96
CA ALA A 136 1.94 -3.58 -17.88
C ALA A 136 2.18 -2.33 -18.73
N TRP A 137 1.13 -1.88 -19.42
CA TRP A 137 1.06 -0.59 -20.09
C TRP A 137 -0.06 0.25 -19.50
N ILE A 138 0.22 1.53 -19.30
CA ILE A 138 -0.78 2.55 -18.97
C ILE A 138 -0.54 3.74 -19.90
N ALA A 139 -1.57 4.13 -20.62
CA ALA A 139 -1.58 5.33 -21.45
C ALA A 139 -2.75 6.22 -21.04
N ARG A 140 -2.48 7.48 -20.68
CA ARG A 140 -3.50 8.44 -20.26
C ARG A 140 -3.31 9.75 -21.01
N ALA A 141 -4.39 10.27 -21.57
CA ALA A 141 -4.48 11.62 -22.13
C ALA A 141 -5.55 12.40 -21.34
N THR A 142 -5.20 13.59 -20.87
CA THR A 142 -6.12 14.46 -20.13
C THR A 142 -6.02 15.87 -20.69
N ALA A 143 -7.12 16.51 -21.03
CA ALA A 143 -7.18 17.93 -21.34
C ALA A 143 -7.74 18.70 -20.16
N THR A 144 -7.24 19.89 -19.88
CA THR A 144 -7.85 20.84 -18.95
C THR A 144 -8.28 22.05 -19.75
N TRP A 145 -9.58 22.30 -19.80
CA TRP A 145 -10.18 23.39 -20.58
C TRP A 145 -10.93 24.36 -19.67
N ASN A 146 -10.36 25.54 -19.47
CA ASN A 146 -10.96 26.63 -18.71
C ASN A 146 -11.89 27.43 -19.65
N ILE A 147 -13.19 27.10 -19.64
CA ILE A 147 -14.21 27.76 -20.48
C ILE A 147 -14.42 29.20 -20.03
N GLY A 148 -14.24 29.46 -18.73
CA GLY A 148 -14.39 30.79 -18.14
C GLY A 148 -13.91 30.77 -16.70
N PRO A 149 -14.08 31.88 -15.95
CA PRO A 149 -13.59 32.01 -14.58
C PRO A 149 -14.31 31.04 -13.60
N LYS A 150 -15.47 30.54 -13.97
CA LYS A 150 -16.30 29.68 -13.12
C LYS A 150 -16.32 28.22 -13.53
N ILE A 151 -15.89 27.86 -14.73
CA ILE A 151 -16.03 26.52 -15.28
C ILE A 151 -14.71 26.04 -15.87
N SER A 152 -14.24 24.89 -15.39
CA SER A 152 -13.13 24.14 -15.96
C SER A 152 -13.56 22.70 -16.21
N LEU A 153 -13.28 22.18 -17.41
CA LEU A 153 -13.54 20.80 -17.80
C LEU A 153 -12.24 20.02 -17.89
N GLN A 154 -12.29 18.75 -17.48
CA GLN A 154 -11.17 17.81 -17.56
C GLN A 154 -11.62 16.49 -18.21
N PRO A 155 -11.83 16.43 -19.55
CA PRO A 155 -12.01 15.17 -20.24
C PRO A 155 -10.69 14.41 -20.35
N GLY A 156 -10.77 13.08 -20.43
CA GLY A 156 -9.59 12.25 -20.64
C GLY A 156 -9.94 10.84 -21.11
N LEU A 157 -8.92 10.17 -21.63
CA LEU A 157 -8.91 8.77 -22.03
C LEU A 157 -7.81 8.05 -21.27
N GLU A 158 -8.07 6.81 -20.88
CA GLU A 158 -7.10 5.94 -20.25
C GLU A 158 -7.20 4.54 -20.83
N TYR A 159 -6.07 3.99 -21.22
CA TYR A 159 -5.91 2.60 -21.61
C TYR A 159 -4.95 1.91 -20.65
N GLN A 160 -5.36 0.73 -20.18
CA GLN A 160 -4.53 -0.15 -19.34
C GLN A 160 -4.46 -1.52 -20.00
N TRP A 161 -3.31 -2.17 -19.87
CA TRP A 161 -3.09 -3.53 -20.32
C TRP A 161 -2.06 -4.19 -19.39
N THR A 162 -2.34 -5.40 -18.98
CA THR A 162 -1.46 -6.21 -18.14
C THR A 162 -1.42 -7.63 -18.65
N GLU A 163 -0.22 -8.22 -18.75
CA GLU A 163 0.06 -9.61 -19.09
C GLU A 163 0.78 -10.27 -17.92
N GLY A 164 0.41 -11.50 -17.60
CA GLY A 164 1.09 -12.32 -16.61
C GLY A 164 1.46 -13.69 -17.16
N LYS A 165 2.63 -14.22 -16.73
CA LYS A 165 3.02 -15.61 -17.00
C LYS A 165 3.93 -16.14 -15.90
N GLY A 166 3.94 -17.43 -15.70
CA GLY A 166 4.78 -18.13 -14.72
C GLY A 166 4.21 -19.47 -14.33
N GLY A 167 4.96 -20.28 -13.59
CA GLY A 167 4.53 -21.61 -13.20
C GLY A 167 3.34 -21.65 -12.23
N ARG A 168 2.95 -20.47 -11.71
CA ARG A 168 1.76 -20.31 -10.84
C ARG A 168 0.64 -19.49 -11.49
N ILE A 169 0.69 -19.33 -12.80
CA ILE A 169 -0.33 -18.61 -13.57
C ILE A 169 -0.68 -19.52 -14.75
N ASP A 170 -1.93 -19.87 -14.87
CA ASP A 170 -2.39 -20.71 -15.98
C ASP A 170 -2.31 -19.91 -17.30
N GLY A 171 -1.50 -20.44 -18.22
CA GLY A 171 -1.27 -19.84 -19.53
C GLY A 171 -0.48 -18.53 -19.53
N THR A 172 -0.89 -17.60 -20.35
CA THR A 172 -0.34 -16.22 -20.46
C THR A 172 -1.53 -15.26 -20.58
N PRO A 173 -2.31 -15.12 -19.51
CA PRO A 173 -3.50 -14.28 -19.55
C PRO A 173 -3.16 -12.80 -19.64
N THR A 174 -4.10 -12.05 -20.22
CA THR A 174 -4.06 -10.59 -20.30
C THR A 174 -5.34 -10.00 -19.71
N ILE A 175 -5.25 -8.79 -19.18
CA ILE A 175 -6.40 -7.96 -18.82
C ILE A 175 -6.16 -6.58 -19.41
N SER A 176 -7.16 -6.06 -20.10
CA SER A 176 -7.13 -4.71 -20.68
C SER A 176 -8.43 -3.96 -20.43
N ASP A 177 -8.34 -2.64 -20.35
CA ASP A 177 -9.49 -1.75 -20.38
C ASP A 177 -9.15 -0.42 -21.08
N LEU A 178 -10.20 0.17 -21.68
CA LEU A 178 -10.20 1.51 -22.24
C LEU A 178 -11.35 2.29 -21.60
N ALA A 179 -11.04 3.39 -20.97
CA ALA A 179 -12.02 4.23 -20.31
C ALA A 179 -11.95 5.68 -20.78
N PHE A 180 -13.11 6.28 -20.96
CA PHE A 180 -13.28 7.72 -21.06
C PHE A 180 -13.67 8.26 -19.68
N PHE A 181 -13.17 9.42 -19.32
CA PHE A 181 -13.61 10.13 -18.10
C PHE A 181 -13.74 11.61 -18.36
N ILE A 182 -14.61 12.24 -17.63
CA ILE A 182 -14.75 13.70 -17.61
C ILE A 182 -15.06 14.17 -16.20
N SER A 183 -14.42 15.24 -15.76
CA SER A 183 -14.82 16.00 -14.59
C SER A 183 -14.97 17.46 -14.93
N ALA A 184 -15.87 18.15 -14.22
CA ALA A 184 -16.09 19.58 -14.36
C ALA A 184 -15.90 20.24 -13.00
N GLU A 185 -15.10 21.30 -12.91
CA GLU A 185 -15.11 22.17 -11.74
C GLU A 185 -16.05 23.34 -12.05
N TYR A 186 -17.05 23.55 -11.21
CA TYR A 186 -18.00 24.66 -11.30
C TYR A 186 -17.99 25.48 -10.01
N LYS A 187 -17.79 26.78 -10.12
CA LYS A 187 -17.75 27.75 -9.03
C LYS A 187 -18.94 28.71 -9.17
N PRO A 188 -20.17 28.29 -8.74
CA PRO A 188 -21.34 29.17 -8.82
C PRO A 188 -21.15 30.45 -8.02
N TRP A 189 -20.55 30.34 -6.82
CA TRP A 189 -20.25 31.44 -5.93
C TRP A 189 -18.80 31.37 -5.47
N SER A 190 -18.25 32.47 -4.93
CA SER A 190 -16.89 32.52 -4.42
C SER A 190 -16.63 31.60 -3.22
N TRP A 191 -17.67 31.27 -2.48
CA TRP A 191 -17.59 30.40 -1.30
C TRP A 191 -17.92 28.92 -1.59
N MET A 192 -18.25 28.56 -2.84
CA MET A 192 -18.63 27.19 -3.20
C MET A 192 -17.96 26.74 -4.49
N SER A 193 -17.42 25.53 -4.48
CA SER A 193 -17.02 24.82 -5.69
C SER A 193 -17.58 23.40 -5.68
N VAL A 194 -18.07 22.95 -6.85
CA VAL A 194 -18.59 21.60 -7.07
C VAL A 194 -17.81 20.95 -8.21
N ARG A 195 -17.39 19.72 -8.01
CA ARG A 195 -16.67 18.93 -9.03
C ARG A 195 -17.37 17.58 -9.23
N PRO A 196 -18.40 17.52 -10.10
CA PRO A 196 -18.91 16.26 -10.61
C PRO A 196 -17.90 15.62 -11.55
N GLY A 197 -17.90 14.28 -11.56
CA GLY A 197 -17.09 13.49 -12.48
C GLY A 197 -17.78 12.17 -12.80
N VAL A 198 -17.48 11.65 -13.99
CA VAL A 198 -17.90 10.31 -14.41
C VAL A 198 -16.78 9.66 -15.21
N ARG A 199 -16.60 8.35 -15.01
CA ARG A 199 -15.76 7.48 -15.83
C ARG A 199 -16.65 6.41 -16.44
N ALA A 200 -16.50 6.18 -17.73
CA ALA A 200 -17.20 5.14 -18.49
C ALA A 200 -16.19 4.22 -19.17
N PHE A 201 -16.42 2.92 -19.11
CA PHE A 201 -15.59 1.92 -19.79
C PHE A 201 -16.12 1.71 -21.18
N LEU A 202 -15.27 1.95 -22.19
CA LEU A 202 -15.56 1.78 -23.60
C LEU A 202 -15.28 0.33 -24.04
N MET A 203 -14.28 -0.30 -23.39
CA MET A 203 -13.87 -1.69 -23.59
C MET A 203 -13.24 -2.20 -22.28
N ALA A 204 -13.55 -3.43 -21.91
CA ALA A 204 -12.93 -4.10 -20.76
C ALA A 204 -13.04 -5.62 -20.95
N ASP A 205 -12.00 -6.35 -20.55
CA ASP A 205 -11.94 -7.83 -20.59
C ASP A 205 -12.64 -8.48 -19.38
N TYR A 206 -13.39 -7.69 -18.61
CA TYR A 206 -14.11 -8.11 -17.40
C TYR A 206 -15.44 -7.38 -17.30
N GLU A 207 -16.34 -7.84 -16.42
CA GLU A 207 -17.63 -7.17 -16.17
C GLU A 207 -17.39 -5.82 -15.46
N ALA A 208 -17.34 -4.74 -16.24
CA ALA A 208 -17.15 -3.37 -15.76
C ALA A 208 -18.48 -2.63 -15.63
N PRO A 209 -18.63 -1.70 -14.67
CA PRO A 209 -19.81 -0.84 -14.62
C PRO A 209 -19.82 0.11 -15.82
N VAL A 210 -21.02 0.37 -16.35
CA VAL A 210 -21.19 1.32 -17.47
C VAL A 210 -20.67 2.70 -17.11
N ALA A 211 -20.89 3.14 -15.87
CA ALA A 211 -20.46 4.45 -15.39
C ALA A 211 -20.08 4.43 -13.90
N VAL A 212 -19.02 5.17 -13.58
CA VAL A 212 -18.47 5.36 -12.22
C VAL A 212 -18.58 6.85 -11.88
N PRO A 213 -19.70 7.30 -11.25
CA PRO A 213 -19.90 8.70 -10.92
C PRO A 213 -19.16 9.10 -9.64
N SER A 214 -18.83 10.39 -9.56
CA SER A 214 -18.30 11.02 -8.35
C SER A 214 -18.75 12.47 -8.26
N ILE A 215 -18.79 13.00 -7.05
CA ILE A 215 -19.03 14.42 -6.80
C ILE A 215 -18.21 14.85 -5.58
N LEU A 216 -17.50 15.96 -5.73
CA LEU A 216 -16.80 16.63 -4.63
C LEU A 216 -17.36 18.06 -4.53
N THR A 217 -17.75 18.47 -3.33
CA THR A 217 -18.20 19.84 -3.05
C THR A 217 -17.33 20.44 -1.94
N LYS A 218 -16.89 21.67 -2.13
CA LYS A 218 -16.19 22.47 -1.13
C LYS A 218 -16.99 23.71 -0.83
N PHE A 219 -17.10 24.04 0.46
CA PHE A 219 -17.69 25.26 0.98
C PHE A 219 -16.64 26.03 1.79
N ASP A 220 -16.26 27.19 1.34
CA ASP A 220 -15.42 28.14 2.07
C ASP A 220 -16.35 28.99 2.96
N LEU A 221 -16.51 28.59 4.24
CA LEU A 221 -17.41 29.27 5.19
C LEU A 221 -16.84 30.61 5.60
N THR A 222 -15.54 30.66 5.81
CA THR A 222 -14.74 31.86 6.08
C THR A 222 -13.36 31.67 5.42
N PRO A 223 -12.47 32.69 5.37
CA PRO A 223 -11.10 32.51 4.93
C PRO A 223 -10.33 31.41 5.70
N ASP A 224 -10.73 31.14 6.94
CA ASP A 224 -10.07 30.20 7.82
C ASP A 224 -10.82 28.87 8.00
N MET A 225 -12.04 28.72 7.47
CA MET A 225 -12.87 27.53 7.65
C MET A 225 -13.40 27.03 6.32
N ASP A 226 -13.20 25.73 6.06
CA ASP A 226 -13.81 25.07 4.90
C ASP A 226 -14.42 23.70 5.27
N ILE A 227 -15.49 23.37 4.58
CA ILE A 227 -16.13 22.05 4.61
C ILE A 227 -15.97 21.42 3.23
N ARG A 228 -15.64 20.12 3.21
CA ARG A 228 -15.63 19.32 1.99
C ARG A 228 -16.49 18.09 2.17
N LEU A 229 -17.32 17.82 1.18
CA LEU A 229 -18.16 16.63 1.11
C LEU A 229 -17.88 15.93 -0.21
N SER A 230 -17.71 14.63 -0.17
CA SER A 230 -17.54 13.84 -1.40
C SER A 230 -18.35 12.55 -1.36
N TYR A 231 -18.83 12.18 -2.52
CA TYR A 231 -19.36 10.87 -2.83
C TYR A 231 -18.61 10.33 -4.05
N ALA A 232 -18.22 9.08 -3.98
CA ALA A 232 -17.65 8.36 -5.11
C ALA A 232 -18.21 6.94 -5.18
N TYR A 233 -18.71 6.56 -6.33
CA TYR A 233 -18.92 5.16 -6.67
C TYR A 233 -17.58 4.65 -7.20
N GLY A 234 -17.06 3.60 -6.59
CA GLY A 234 -15.78 3.00 -6.95
C GLY A 234 -15.97 1.55 -7.37
N PHE A 235 -15.02 1.04 -8.13
CA PHE A 235 -14.93 -0.37 -8.39
C PHE A 235 -13.46 -0.80 -8.47
N ARG A 236 -13.21 -2.10 -8.27
CA ARG A 236 -11.91 -2.73 -8.44
C ARG A 236 -12.09 -3.98 -9.31
N THR A 237 -11.28 -4.07 -10.34
CA THR A 237 -11.20 -5.27 -11.18
C THR A 237 -10.54 -6.41 -10.45
N PRO A 238 -10.88 -7.68 -10.74
CA PRO A 238 -10.06 -8.80 -10.36
C PRO A 238 -8.65 -8.68 -10.94
N THR A 239 -7.65 -9.11 -10.20
CA THR A 239 -6.27 -9.18 -10.67
C THR A 239 -6.03 -10.45 -11.47
N LEU A 240 -4.98 -10.49 -12.30
CA LEU A 240 -4.56 -11.71 -13.00
C LEU A 240 -4.34 -12.88 -12.04
N GLN A 241 -3.82 -12.62 -10.84
CA GLN A 241 -3.64 -13.64 -9.82
C GLN A 241 -4.98 -14.16 -9.29
N GLU A 242 -5.94 -13.30 -9.02
CA GLU A 242 -7.26 -13.71 -8.55
C GLU A 242 -8.03 -14.54 -9.60
N LEU A 243 -7.80 -14.27 -10.88
CA LEU A 243 -8.46 -14.97 -11.98
C LEU A 243 -7.76 -16.29 -12.39
N TYR A 244 -6.42 -16.30 -12.45
CA TYR A 244 -5.64 -17.33 -13.14
C TYR A 244 -4.52 -17.92 -12.29
N PHE A 245 -4.52 -17.73 -10.97
CA PHE A 245 -3.55 -18.36 -10.09
C PHE A 245 -3.78 -19.87 -10.08
N SER A 246 -2.70 -20.65 -10.06
CA SER A 246 -2.77 -22.10 -9.90
C SER A 246 -1.54 -22.52 -9.11
N PHE A 247 -1.76 -23.09 -7.93
CA PHE A 247 -0.68 -23.53 -7.06
C PHE A 247 -1.09 -24.73 -6.22
N HIS A 248 -0.53 -25.88 -6.57
CA HIS A 248 -0.80 -27.16 -5.97
C HIS A 248 0.49 -27.76 -5.44
N ASN A 249 0.51 -28.15 -4.18
CA ASN A 249 1.54 -28.95 -3.53
C ASN A 249 0.95 -29.63 -2.29
N ASP A 250 1.74 -30.40 -1.55
CA ASP A 250 1.30 -31.16 -0.38
C ASP A 250 0.60 -30.31 0.71
N ASN A 251 0.84 -29.00 0.74
CA ASN A 251 0.33 -28.08 1.76
C ASN A 251 -0.63 -27.01 1.23
N HIS A 252 -0.72 -26.84 -0.08
CA HIS A 252 -1.50 -25.78 -0.70
C HIS A 252 -2.21 -26.31 -1.96
N ASP A 253 -3.50 -26.07 -2.00
CA ASP A 253 -4.37 -26.35 -3.13
C ASP A 253 -5.19 -25.08 -3.39
N ILE A 254 -4.70 -24.22 -4.31
CA ILE A 254 -5.24 -22.87 -4.53
C ILE A 254 -5.35 -22.59 -6.02
N ASP A 255 -6.58 -22.31 -6.46
CA ASP A 255 -6.83 -21.80 -7.81
C ASP A 255 -7.42 -20.39 -7.82
N GLY A 256 -7.16 -19.68 -8.90
CA GLY A 256 -7.90 -18.49 -9.28
C GLY A 256 -9.33 -18.83 -9.68
N ASN A 257 -10.14 -17.81 -9.89
CA ASN A 257 -11.52 -17.96 -10.32
C ASN A 257 -11.81 -17.01 -11.50
N PRO A 258 -11.88 -17.52 -12.74
CA PRO A 258 -12.19 -16.70 -13.92
C PRO A 258 -13.58 -16.03 -13.90
N ASP A 259 -14.51 -16.56 -13.09
CA ASP A 259 -15.89 -16.06 -12.99
C ASP A 259 -16.05 -14.91 -12.00
N LEU A 260 -14.94 -14.38 -11.46
CA LEU A 260 -14.99 -13.27 -10.53
C LEU A 260 -15.54 -12.00 -11.17
N LYS A 261 -16.47 -11.36 -10.46
CA LYS A 261 -16.98 -10.05 -10.77
C LYS A 261 -16.12 -8.96 -10.13
N ALA A 262 -16.16 -7.76 -10.69
CA ALA A 262 -15.53 -6.60 -10.07
C ALA A 262 -16.13 -6.31 -8.69
N GLU A 263 -15.30 -5.82 -7.77
CA GLU A 263 -15.78 -5.26 -6.50
C GLU A 263 -16.33 -3.85 -6.72
N TYR A 264 -17.41 -3.53 -6.04
CA TYR A 264 -18.04 -2.20 -6.08
C TYR A 264 -18.03 -1.56 -4.71
N SER A 265 -17.94 -0.23 -4.69
CA SER A 265 -18.02 0.52 -3.43
C SER A 265 -18.80 1.82 -3.58
N ASN A 266 -19.54 2.18 -2.54
CA ASN A 266 -20.09 3.51 -2.34
C ASN A 266 -19.33 4.16 -1.19
N ASN A 267 -18.68 5.28 -1.47
CA ASN A 267 -17.81 5.98 -0.52
C ASN A 267 -18.37 7.39 -0.29
N VAL A 268 -18.66 7.70 0.97
CA VAL A 268 -19.02 9.05 1.39
C VAL A 268 -17.96 9.54 2.36
N THR A 269 -17.40 10.73 2.11
CA THR A 269 -16.49 11.38 3.03
C THR A 269 -16.86 12.81 3.29
N GLY A 270 -16.62 13.28 4.51
CA GLY A 270 -16.79 14.67 4.90
C GLY A 270 -15.59 15.15 5.70
N SER A 271 -15.21 16.41 5.54
CA SER A 271 -14.19 17.03 6.38
C SER A 271 -14.51 18.49 6.67
N PHE A 272 -14.13 18.94 7.86
CA PHE A 272 -14.17 20.32 8.30
C PHE A 272 -12.76 20.73 8.69
N THR A 273 -12.23 21.75 8.04
CA THR A 273 -10.89 22.29 8.32
C THR A 273 -11.03 23.68 8.94
N TYR A 274 -10.32 23.91 10.04
CA TYR A 274 -10.24 25.20 10.72
C TYR A 274 -8.77 25.62 10.92
N ARG A 275 -8.39 26.75 10.34
CA ARG A 275 -7.09 27.42 10.49
C ARG A 275 -7.18 28.38 11.68
N ILE A 276 -7.03 27.82 12.90
CA ILE A 276 -7.27 28.51 14.19
C ILE A 276 -6.34 29.70 14.36
N LEU A 277 -5.07 29.52 13.99
CA LEU A 277 -4.05 30.55 14.00
C LEU A 277 -3.32 30.55 12.66
N HIS A 278 -3.24 31.70 12.04
CA HIS A 278 -2.59 31.85 10.75
C HIS A 278 -1.84 33.16 10.66
N ASN A 279 -0.66 33.23 11.29
CA ASN A 279 0.22 34.39 11.22
C ASN A 279 1.69 33.98 10.96
N ALA A 280 2.57 34.93 10.82
CA ALA A 280 3.99 34.70 10.49
C ALA A 280 4.75 33.84 11.53
N ARG A 281 4.30 33.81 12.78
CA ARG A 281 4.98 33.10 13.88
C ARG A 281 4.34 31.78 14.21
N ILE A 282 2.99 31.69 14.15
CA ILE A 282 2.23 30.51 14.58
C ILE A 282 1.22 30.15 13.50
N ARG A 283 1.19 28.91 13.12
CA ARG A 283 0.15 28.31 12.29
C ARG A 283 -0.40 27.09 13.00
N LEU A 284 -1.69 27.11 13.29
CA LEU A 284 -2.43 26.00 13.90
C LEU A 284 -3.62 25.68 13.02
N THR A 285 -3.63 24.48 12.43
CA THR A 285 -4.72 24.00 11.59
C THR A 285 -5.22 22.68 12.16
N THR A 286 -6.53 22.54 12.25
CA THR A 286 -7.20 21.30 12.66
C THR A 286 -8.20 20.89 11.59
N THR A 287 -8.22 19.60 11.26
CA THR A 287 -9.19 19.01 10.35
C THR A 287 -9.88 17.84 11.06
N LEU A 288 -11.20 17.90 11.13
CA LEU A 288 -12.06 16.79 11.53
C LEU A 288 -12.60 16.14 10.25
N SER A 289 -12.42 14.86 10.10
CA SER A 289 -12.94 14.10 8.95
C SER A 289 -13.71 12.87 9.36
N GLY A 290 -14.63 12.42 8.50
CA GLY A 290 -15.38 11.19 8.67
C GLY A 290 -15.64 10.53 7.32
N PHE A 291 -15.81 9.21 7.34
CA PHE A 291 -16.14 8.43 6.16
C PHE A 291 -17.11 7.29 6.47
N TYR A 292 -17.83 6.88 5.44
CA TYR A 292 -18.66 5.68 5.43
C TYR A 292 -18.54 5.01 4.07
N ASN A 293 -18.11 3.74 4.06
CA ASN A 293 -17.91 2.96 2.85
C ASN A 293 -18.75 1.69 2.90
N VAL A 294 -19.39 1.36 1.79
CA VAL A 294 -20.14 0.11 1.58
C VAL A 294 -19.57 -0.59 0.37
N PHE A 295 -19.08 -1.80 0.56
CA PHE A 295 -18.54 -2.66 -0.50
C PHE A 295 -19.56 -3.75 -0.82
N LYS A 296 -19.64 -4.11 -2.11
CA LYS A 296 -20.36 -5.27 -2.64
C LYS A 296 -19.39 -6.13 -3.44
N ASP A 297 -19.66 -7.41 -3.47
CA ASP A 297 -18.91 -8.38 -4.28
C ASP A 297 -17.40 -8.35 -4.00
N LYS A 298 -17.02 -8.13 -2.71
CA LYS A 298 -15.64 -8.08 -2.30
C LYS A 298 -14.94 -9.42 -2.61
N ILE A 299 -13.83 -9.37 -3.34
CA ILE A 299 -13.04 -10.56 -3.67
C ILE A 299 -12.19 -10.95 -2.45
N SER A 300 -12.26 -12.23 -2.08
CA SER A 300 -11.47 -12.81 -1.01
C SER A 300 -11.15 -14.27 -1.31
N LEU A 301 -9.94 -14.69 -0.92
CA LEU A 301 -9.59 -16.10 -0.88
C LEU A 301 -10.35 -16.78 0.25
N ALA A 302 -10.99 -17.89 -0.01
CA ALA A 302 -11.69 -18.69 0.97
C ALA A 302 -11.60 -20.18 0.60
N GLN A 303 -11.74 -21.04 1.61
CA GLN A 303 -11.81 -22.48 1.39
C GLN A 303 -13.11 -22.82 0.65
N ASN A 304 -13.02 -23.73 -0.31
CA ASN A 304 -14.18 -24.28 -0.98
C ASN A 304 -14.99 -25.14 0.02
N VAL A 305 -16.31 -24.99 0.00
CA VAL A 305 -17.19 -25.71 0.94
C VAL A 305 -17.29 -27.19 0.59
N ASP A 306 -17.18 -27.53 -0.69
CA ASP A 306 -17.40 -28.88 -1.22
C ASP A 306 -16.10 -29.70 -1.31
N ILE A 307 -14.92 -29.04 -1.34
CA ILE A 307 -13.61 -29.68 -1.51
C ILE A 307 -12.71 -29.34 -0.33
N PRO A 308 -12.43 -30.29 0.58
CA PRO A 308 -11.54 -30.06 1.72
C PRO A 308 -10.13 -29.63 1.27
N ASN A 309 -9.56 -28.64 1.97
CA ASN A 309 -8.23 -28.06 1.74
C ASN A 309 -8.03 -27.33 0.41
N TYR A 310 -9.07 -27.23 -0.43
CA TYR A 310 -9.04 -26.47 -1.67
C TYR A 310 -9.50 -25.01 -1.40
N ASN A 311 -8.71 -24.04 -1.85
CA ASN A 311 -9.00 -22.61 -1.71
C ASN A 311 -9.16 -21.98 -3.08
N THR A 312 -10.13 -21.09 -3.21
CA THR A 312 -10.27 -20.25 -4.41
C THR A 312 -10.81 -18.86 -4.06
N TYR A 313 -10.83 -17.98 -5.03
CA TYR A 313 -11.33 -16.62 -4.84
C TYR A 313 -12.83 -16.57 -5.11
N TYR A 314 -13.55 -15.86 -4.23
CA TYR A 314 -15.00 -15.64 -4.31
C TYR A 314 -15.33 -14.16 -4.16
N ASN A 315 -16.44 -13.75 -4.78
CA ASN A 315 -17.10 -12.50 -4.45
C ASN A 315 -17.90 -12.69 -3.16
N ILE A 316 -17.38 -12.15 -2.05
CA ILE A 316 -18.04 -12.18 -0.75
C ILE A 316 -18.98 -10.98 -0.67
N GLY A 317 -20.20 -11.19 -0.24
CA GLY A 317 -21.26 -10.20 -0.12
C GLY A 317 -20.86 -8.80 0.42
N ARG A 318 -21.68 -8.21 1.27
CA ARG A 318 -21.49 -6.83 1.72
C ARG A 318 -20.43 -6.71 2.83
N TYR A 319 -19.53 -5.73 2.67
CA TYR A 319 -18.60 -5.29 3.71
C TYR A 319 -18.75 -3.77 3.92
N LYS A 320 -18.63 -3.30 5.16
CA LYS A 320 -18.79 -1.87 5.48
C LYS A 320 -17.64 -1.40 6.34
N THR A 321 -17.24 -0.15 6.17
CA THR A 321 -16.32 0.54 7.09
C THR A 321 -16.85 1.94 7.37
N LEU A 322 -16.65 2.41 8.58
CA LEU A 322 -16.90 3.80 8.94
C LEU A 322 -15.81 4.27 9.88
N GLY A 323 -15.59 5.57 9.93
CA GLY A 323 -14.59 6.11 10.85
C GLY A 323 -14.55 7.61 10.83
N GLY A 324 -13.76 8.13 11.78
CA GLY A 324 -13.43 9.54 11.87
C GLY A 324 -11.99 9.74 12.25
N ALA A 325 -11.43 10.89 11.88
CA ALA A 325 -10.08 11.30 12.23
C ALA A 325 -10.05 12.78 12.59
N LEU A 326 -9.23 13.10 13.58
CA LEU A 326 -8.85 14.46 13.96
C LEU A 326 -7.37 14.65 13.66
N GLU A 327 -7.06 15.56 12.74
CA GLU A 327 -5.69 15.92 12.37
C GLU A 327 -5.40 17.33 12.83
N THR A 328 -4.34 17.53 13.60
CA THR A 328 -3.91 18.85 14.07
C THR A 328 -2.44 19.08 13.75
N SER A 329 -2.15 20.18 13.07
CA SER A 329 -0.80 20.62 12.71
C SER A 329 -0.50 21.98 13.33
N LEU A 330 0.57 22.02 14.13
CA LEU A 330 1.12 23.24 14.72
C LEU A 330 2.51 23.50 14.15
N ALA A 331 2.73 24.73 13.68
CA ALA A 331 4.07 25.25 13.38
C ALA A 331 4.29 26.55 14.17
N TRP A 332 5.30 26.56 15.05
CA TRP A 332 5.64 27.68 15.90
C TRP A 332 7.16 27.87 15.97
N GLY A 333 7.68 28.88 15.28
CA GLY A 333 9.11 29.06 15.14
C GLY A 333 9.81 27.83 14.60
N GLY A 334 10.73 27.23 15.36
CA GLY A 334 11.41 25.98 15.02
C GLY A 334 10.62 24.74 15.34
N LEU A 335 9.52 24.81 16.11
CA LEU A 335 8.69 23.68 16.52
C LEU A 335 7.64 23.35 15.46
N ARG A 336 7.51 22.06 15.14
CA ARG A 336 6.41 21.50 14.35
C ARG A 336 5.85 20.29 15.08
N VAL A 337 4.53 20.27 15.24
CA VAL A 337 3.82 19.15 15.87
C VAL A 337 2.66 18.77 14.96
N ASN A 338 2.60 17.49 14.59
CA ASN A 338 1.45 16.91 13.91
C ASN A 338 0.89 15.80 14.78
N VAL A 339 -0.39 15.87 15.08
CA VAL A 339 -1.14 14.86 15.84
C VAL A 339 -2.28 14.38 14.96
N ASN A 340 -2.41 13.07 14.85
CA ASN A 340 -3.49 12.43 14.14
C ASN A 340 -4.12 11.38 15.07
N ALA A 341 -5.41 11.48 15.32
CA ALA A 341 -6.18 10.54 16.09
C ALA A 341 -7.35 10.04 15.25
N SER A 342 -7.54 8.73 15.15
CA SER A 342 -8.60 8.13 14.35
C SER A 342 -9.30 6.99 15.08
N LEU A 343 -10.57 6.78 14.73
CA LEU A 343 -11.37 5.66 15.18
C LEU A 343 -12.00 4.99 13.96
N ILE A 344 -11.67 3.73 13.72
CA ILE A 344 -12.11 2.97 12.55
C ILE A 344 -12.99 1.81 12.99
N GLY A 345 -14.23 1.78 12.51
CA GLY A 345 -15.20 0.71 12.70
C GLY A 345 -15.21 -0.22 11.49
N ARG A 346 -15.07 -1.52 11.75
CA ARG A 346 -15.15 -2.61 10.76
C ARG A 346 -16.44 -3.38 10.95
N TYR A 347 -17.12 -3.68 9.86
CA TYR A 347 -18.37 -4.40 9.86
C TYR A 347 -18.19 -5.84 10.35
N ASN A 348 -19.07 -6.23 11.28
CA ASN A 348 -19.22 -7.60 11.72
C ASN A 348 -20.30 -8.29 10.90
N LYS A 349 -19.89 -9.24 10.03
CA LYS A 349 -20.84 -9.96 9.18
C LYS A 349 -21.86 -10.80 9.98
N TYR A 350 -21.46 -11.31 11.13
CA TYR A 350 -22.33 -12.16 11.96
C TYR A 350 -23.45 -11.38 12.66
N ALA A 351 -23.35 -10.06 12.74
CA ALA A 351 -24.44 -9.21 13.26
C ALA A 351 -25.66 -9.15 12.33
N SER A 352 -25.59 -9.69 11.11
CA SER A 352 -26.78 -9.87 10.26
C SER A 352 -27.66 -10.99 10.79
N ASP A 353 -27.07 -12.05 11.30
CA ASP A 353 -27.74 -13.29 11.73
C ASP A 353 -28.04 -13.25 13.23
N ASP A 354 -27.12 -12.71 14.02
CA ASP A 354 -27.27 -12.51 15.46
C ASP A 354 -27.28 -11.02 15.83
N LYS A 355 -28.46 -10.50 16.15
CA LYS A 355 -28.69 -9.09 16.52
C LYS A 355 -28.14 -8.71 17.89
N SER A 356 -27.71 -9.66 18.72
CA SER A 356 -27.03 -9.39 19.97
C SER A 356 -25.57 -8.94 19.78
N LEU A 357 -25.00 -9.25 18.62
CA LEU A 357 -23.63 -8.87 18.27
C LEU A 357 -23.58 -7.43 17.74
N PRO A 358 -22.53 -6.66 18.08
CA PRO A 358 -22.36 -5.30 17.57
C PRO A 358 -22.10 -5.30 16.07
N GLN A 359 -22.76 -4.37 15.35
CA GLN A 359 -22.63 -4.24 13.90
C GLN A 359 -21.21 -3.82 13.46
N PHE A 360 -20.51 -3.05 14.31
CA PHE A 360 -19.15 -2.60 14.05
C PHE A 360 -18.24 -2.85 15.24
N ARG A 361 -17.00 -3.22 14.96
CA ARG A 361 -15.89 -3.27 15.91
C ARG A 361 -14.94 -2.12 15.66
N TYR A 362 -14.68 -1.35 16.71
CA TYR A 362 -13.89 -0.12 16.61
C TYR A 362 -12.45 -0.34 17.07
N SER A 363 -11.51 0.31 16.37
CA SER A 363 -10.09 0.33 16.70
C SER A 363 -9.58 1.78 16.68
N PRO A 364 -9.09 2.33 17.80
CA PRO A 364 -8.47 3.66 17.81
C PRO A 364 -7.01 3.59 17.36
N GLU A 365 -6.56 4.64 16.66
CA GLU A 365 -5.15 4.86 16.35
C GLU A 365 -4.79 6.31 16.67
N VAL A 366 -3.59 6.52 17.22
CA VAL A 366 -3.04 7.86 17.45
C VAL A 366 -1.61 7.88 16.94
N SER A 367 -1.26 8.91 16.15
CA SER A 367 0.12 9.15 15.75
C SER A 367 0.53 10.59 16.01
N THR A 368 1.79 10.81 16.37
CA THR A 368 2.34 12.12 16.63
C THR A 368 3.73 12.22 16.03
N THR A 369 3.99 13.31 15.33
CA THR A 369 5.33 13.70 14.91
C THR A 369 5.66 15.06 15.53
N ILE A 370 6.73 15.11 16.30
CA ILE A 370 7.26 16.35 16.89
C ILE A 370 8.63 16.58 16.28
N SER A 371 8.84 17.73 15.66
CA SER A 371 10.17 18.12 15.19
C SER A 371 10.53 19.52 15.64
N TYR A 372 11.79 19.71 16.00
CA TYR A 372 12.33 20.97 16.47
C TYR A 372 13.63 21.31 15.76
N HIS A 373 13.65 22.47 15.12
CA HIS A 373 14.82 23.02 14.46
C HIS A 373 15.53 24.03 15.36
N ILE A 374 16.76 23.72 15.72
CA ILE A 374 17.65 24.63 16.51
C ILE A 374 18.48 25.43 15.53
N ALA A 375 18.03 26.65 15.21
CA ALA A 375 18.65 27.49 14.18
C ALA A 375 20.12 27.81 14.43
N LYS A 376 20.54 27.98 15.72
CA LYS A 376 21.93 28.30 16.10
C LYS A 376 22.92 27.19 15.69
N SER A 377 22.57 25.95 15.90
CA SER A 377 23.46 24.80 15.63
C SER A 377 23.18 24.14 14.29
N GLY A 378 22.04 24.45 13.64
CA GLY A 378 21.57 23.74 12.45
C GLY A 378 21.21 22.29 12.76
N THR A 379 20.63 22.04 13.96
CA THR A 379 20.23 20.72 14.44
C THR A 379 18.73 20.57 14.28
N ASP A 380 18.29 19.47 13.66
CA ASP A 380 16.89 19.05 13.58
C ASP A 380 16.70 17.81 14.43
N ILE A 381 15.78 17.85 15.39
CA ILE A 381 15.39 16.71 16.23
C ILE A 381 13.97 16.34 15.82
N SER A 382 13.73 15.05 15.54
CA SER A 382 12.41 14.54 15.21
C SER A 382 12.08 13.33 16.07
N PHE A 383 10.90 13.33 16.64
CA PHE A 383 10.30 12.22 17.37
C PHE A 383 9.01 11.80 16.69
N PHE A 384 8.89 10.54 16.38
CA PHE A 384 7.68 9.91 15.89
C PHE A 384 7.15 8.91 16.92
N TYR A 385 5.84 8.93 17.14
CA TYR A 385 5.14 7.98 17.98
C TYR A 385 3.84 7.54 17.32
N LYS A 386 3.53 6.24 17.42
CA LYS A 386 2.25 5.66 16.99
C LYS A 386 1.73 4.68 18.05
N TYR A 387 0.50 4.90 18.45
CA TYR A 387 -0.32 3.92 19.16
C TYR A 387 -1.31 3.30 18.18
N THR A 388 -1.34 1.98 18.12
CA THR A 388 -2.36 1.21 17.40
C THR A 388 -3.20 0.47 18.42
N GLY A 389 -4.49 0.77 18.46
CA GLY A 389 -5.42 0.14 19.37
C GLY A 389 -5.73 -1.30 19.01
N GLN A 390 -6.35 -1.98 19.95
CA GLN A 390 -6.75 -3.37 19.77
C GLN A 390 -7.67 -3.53 18.57
N ARG A 391 -7.41 -4.56 17.74
CA ARG A 391 -8.19 -4.90 16.54
C ARG A 391 -8.71 -6.32 16.65
N LYS A 392 -9.89 -6.50 17.20
CA LYS A 392 -10.59 -7.77 17.30
C LYS A 392 -11.75 -7.83 16.31
N GLU A 393 -11.94 -8.98 15.71
CA GLU A 393 -13.03 -9.31 14.80
C GLU A 393 -13.68 -10.63 15.25
N TYR A 394 -14.93 -10.85 14.86
CA TYR A 394 -15.62 -12.11 15.15
C TYR A 394 -15.20 -13.15 14.12
N TYR A 395 -14.90 -14.35 14.62
CA TYR A 395 -14.54 -15.54 13.85
C TYR A 395 -15.54 -16.65 14.16
N TYR A 396 -15.86 -17.42 13.13
CA TYR A 396 -16.61 -18.65 13.24
C TYR A 396 -15.62 -19.82 13.21
N HIS A 397 -15.76 -20.74 14.13
CA HIS A 397 -14.92 -21.92 14.25
C HIS A 397 -15.77 -23.15 14.48
N GLU A 398 -15.55 -24.18 13.69
CA GLU A 398 -16.10 -25.52 13.89
C GLU A 398 -15.03 -26.39 14.53
N TYR A 399 -15.37 -27.08 15.59
CA TYR A 399 -14.47 -27.99 16.27
C TYR A 399 -15.18 -29.30 16.62
N THR A 400 -14.39 -30.37 16.82
CA THR A 400 -14.91 -31.66 17.24
C THR A 400 -14.64 -31.84 18.72
N THR A 401 -15.70 -32.06 19.46
CA THR A 401 -15.62 -32.32 20.91
C THR A 401 -14.97 -33.69 21.20
N PRO A 402 -14.47 -33.95 22.40
CA PRO A 402 -13.94 -35.27 22.78
C PRO A 402 -14.93 -36.42 22.56
N ASP A 403 -16.24 -36.14 22.59
CA ASP A 403 -17.34 -37.09 22.33
C ASP A 403 -17.62 -37.26 20.82
N ASN A 404 -16.73 -36.78 19.95
CA ASN A 404 -16.82 -36.84 18.49
C ASN A 404 -18.05 -36.10 17.89
N LYS A 405 -18.55 -35.09 18.57
CA LYS A 405 -19.63 -34.21 18.05
C LYS A 405 -19.02 -32.97 17.42
N LYS A 406 -19.59 -32.57 16.28
CA LYS A 406 -19.26 -31.29 15.65
C LYS A 406 -20.05 -30.19 16.34
N GLU A 407 -19.33 -29.20 16.86
CA GLU A 407 -19.87 -27.98 17.45
C GLU A 407 -19.25 -26.76 16.77
N SER A 408 -19.92 -25.62 16.90
CA SER A 408 -19.42 -24.36 16.35
C SER A 408 -19.58 -23.22 17.34
N GLU A 409 -18.68 -22.27 17.30
CA GLU A 409 -18.74 -21.08 18.12
C GLU A 409 -18.38 -19.82 17.31
N ILE A 410 -18.92 -18.68 17.76
CA ILE A 410 -18.51 -17.36 17.28
C ILE A 410 -17.79 -16.66 18.42
N TYR A 411 -16.52 -16.33 18.23
CA TYR A 411 -15.67 -15.73 19.25
C TYR A 411 -14.84 -14.57 18.71
N LEU A 412 -14.25 -13.79 19.61
CA LEU A 412 -13.37 -12.68 19.24
C LEU A 412 -11.91 -13.13 19.10
N ARG A 413 -11.33 -12.82 17.97
CA ARG A 413 -9.90 -13.00 17.68
C ARG A 413 -9.33 -11.74 17.07
N GLY A 414 -8.07 -11.41 17.32
CA GLY A 414 -7.42 -10.27 16.71
C GLY A 414 -6.11 -9.87 17.37
N LEU A 415 -5.66 -8.67 17.03
CA LEU A 415 -4.40 -8.13 17.51
C LEU A 415 -4.59 -7.28 18.76
N PRO A 416 -3.72 -7.36 19.78
CA PRO A 416 -3.68 -6.44 20.91
C PRO A 416 -3.26 -5.04 20.44
N SER A 417 -3.37 -4.08 21.34
CA SER A 417 -2.79 -2.77 21.16
C SER A 417 -1.26 -2.81 21.27
N TYR A 418 -0.60 -1.91 20.54
CA TYR A 418 0.85 -1.78 20.59
C TYR A 418 1.31 -0.34 20.33
N HIS A 419 2.56 -0.09 20.70
CA HIS A 419 3.22 1.20 20.57
C HIS A 419 4.44 1.08 19.66
N TYR A 420 4.67 2.09 18.84
CA TYR A 420 5.84 2.22 18.00
C TYR A 420 6.38 3.64 18.09
N GLY A 421 7.69 3.83 17.99
CA GLY A 421 8.27 5.16 18.00
C GLY A 421 9.71 5.17 17.50
N ASP A 422 10.10 6.32 16.93
CA ASP A 422 11.43 6.59 16.39
C ASP A 422 11.93 7.94 16.89
N ILE A 423 13.25 8.07 17.05
CA ILE A 423 13.93 9.33 17.30
C ILE A 423 15.02 9.53 16.25
N THR A 424 15.10 10.70 15.65
CA THR A 424 16.13 11.06 14.68
C THR A 424 16.69 12.42 14.99
N VAL A 425 18.00 12.55 14.93
CA VAL A 425 18.71 13.83 15.04
C VAL A 425 19.52 14.02 13.76
N THR A 426 19.30 15.15 13.10
CA THR A 426 20.08 15.59 11.94
C THR A 426 20.90 16.79 12.32
N GLN A 427 22.23 16.69 12.21
CA GLN A 427 23.16 17.77 12.47
C GLN A 427 23.80 18.27 11.17
N LYS A 428 23.59 19.52 10.84
CA LYS A 428 24.32 20.16 9.76
C LYS A 428 25.74 20.45 10.22
N LEU A 429 26.72 19.78 9.63
CA LEU A 429 28.15 19.95 9.96
C LEU A 429 28.77 21.06 9.12
N THR A 430 28.42 21.12 7.83
CA THR A 430 28.86 22.17 6.89
C THR A 430 27.70 22.52 5.94
N SER A 431 27.94 23.43 4.99
CA SER A 431 26.94 23.75 3.96
C SER A 431 26.63 22.58 3.00
N PHE A 432 27.50 21.59 2.93
CA PHE A 432 27.39 20.43 2.01
C PHE A 432 27.36 19.08 2.72
N LEU A 433 27.54 19.01 4.06
CA LEU A 433 27.61 17.77 4.82
C LEU A 433 26.67 17.84 6.02
N SER A 434 25.84 16.81 6.18
CA SER A 434 25.04 16.58 7.38
C SER A 434 25.15 15.16 7.89
N LEU A 435 25.09 15.01 9.22
CA LEU A 435 25.07 13.75 9.95
C LEU A 435 23.65 13.45 10.40
N ASN A 436 23.18 12.23 10.15
CA ASN A 436 21.92 11.72 10.70
C ASN A 436 22.22 10.59 11.66
N VAL A 437 21.65 10.65 12.85
CA VAL A 437 21.70 9.56 13.82
C VAL A 437 20.30 9.32 14.38
N GLY A 438 20.02 8.08 14.75
CA GLY A 438 18.71 7.83 15.31
C GLY A 438 18.51 6.42 15.83
N VAL A 439 17.36 6.24 16.46
CA VAL A 439 16.88 4.99 16.99
C VAL A 439 15.50 4.73 16.40
N LYS A 440 15.32 3.61 15.76
CA LYS A 440 14.03 3.12 15.28
C LYS A 440 13.47 2.08 16.23
N ASN A 441 12.16 2.02 16.32
CA ASN A 441 11.44 1.08 17.17
C ASN A 441 11.88 1.18 18.64
N LEU A 442 11.69 2.36 19.25
CA LEU A 442 12.06 2.65 20.63
C LEU A 442 11.49 1.65 21.64
N PHE A 443 10.31 1.11 21.36
CA PHE A 443 9.59 0.18 22.23
C PHE A 443 10.02 -1.27 22.04
N ASN A 444 10.97 -1.56 21.14
CA ASN A 444 11.49 -2.88 20.83
C ASN A 444 10.41 -3.89 20.43
N LEU A 445 9.46 -3.45 19.63
CA LEU A 445 8.36 -4.27 19.16
C LEU A 445 8.88 -5.25 18.09
N THR A 446 8.91 -6.55 18.40
CA THR A 446 9.36 -7.62 17.49
C THR A 446 8.19 -8.43 16.96
N ASP A 447 7.24 -8.75 17.83
CA ASP A 447 6.13 -9.61 17.54
C ASP A 447 4.87 -9.19 18.30
N ILE A 448 3.74 -9.71 17.85
CA ILE A 448 2.45 -9.56 18.53
C ILE A 448 1.78 -10.93 18.57
N ARG A 449 1.32 -11.35 19.73
CA ARG A 449 0.46 -12.52 19.88
C ARG A 449 -0.98 -12.14 19.67
N THR A 450 -1.70 -12.89 18.85
CA THR A 450 -3.13 -12.69 18.68
C THR A 450 -3.87 -12.96 20.01
N ILE A 451 -4.86 -12.12 20.28
CA ILE A 451 -5.82 -12.39 21.34
C ILE A 451 -6.87 -13.35 20.78
N VAL A 452 -7.19 -14.41 21.51
CA VAL A 452 -8.20 -15.40 21.16
C VAL A 452 -9.11 -15.57 22.37
N GLU A 453 -10.42 -15.34 22.21
CA GLU A 453 -11.43 -15.49 23.25
C GLU A 453 -12.20 -16.82 23.10
N SER A 454 -11.47 -17.88 22.76
CA SER A 454 -11.98 -19.26 22.67
C SER A 454 -10.99 -20.21 23.31
N ALA A 455 -11.48 -21.25 23.94
CA ALA A 455 -10.66 -22.35 24.45
C ALA A 455 -10.27 -23.37 23.35
N ASN A 456 -10.96 -23.31 22.20
CA ASN A 456 -10.81 -24.26 21.10
C ASN A 456 -9.90 -23.74 19.98
N ASP A 457 -9.37 -22.50 20.13
CA ASP A 457 -8.43 -21.90 19.19
C ASP A 457 -7.16 -21.44 19.91
N THR A 458 -6.03 -21.45 19.22
CA THR A 458 -4.74 -21.09 19.77
C THR A 458 -4.24 -19.73 19.27
N PRO A 459 -3.65 -18.88 20.15
CA PRO A 459 -3.01 -17.65 19.73
C PRO A 459 -1.88 -17.91 18.76
N SER A 460 -1.86 -17.18 17.66
CA SER A 460 -0.74 -17.16 16.70
C SER A 460 0.18 -15.96 16.95
N VAL A 461 1.45 -16.08 16.57
CA VAL A 461 2.44 -15.00 16.66
C VAL A 461 2.61 -14.37 15.29
N SER A 462 2.48 -13.04 15.22
CA SER A 462 2.79 -12.25 14.03
C SER A 462 4.05 -11.42 14.28
N TYR A 463 5.09 -11.64 13.49
CA TYR A 463 6.33 -10.86 13.58
C TYR A 463 6.16 -9.53 12.85
N LEU A 464 6.46 -8.41 13.51
CA LEU A 464 6.27 -7.05 12.99
C LEU A 464 7.56 -6.34 12.60
N GLY A 465 8.68 -6.70 13.16
CA GLY A 465 9.95 -6.04 12.90
C GLY A 465 11.15 -6.69 13.56
N CYS A 466 12.33 -6.17 13.25
CA CYS A 466 13.61 -6.66 13.75
C CYS A 466 13.97 -6.11 15.17
N GLY A 467 13.00 -5.52 15.88
CA GLY A 467 13.27 -4.89 17.17
C GLY A 467 13.91 -3.51 17.05
N ARG A 468 14.48 -3.02 18.15
CA ARG A 468 15.13 -1.72 18.21
C ARG A 468 16.40 -1.71 17.35
N SER A 469 16.54 -0.69 16.52
CA SER A 469 17.71 -0.51 15.66
C SER A 469 18.27 0.90 15.77
N TYR A 470 19.59 1.01 15.62
CA TYR A 470 20.34 2.25 15.65
C TYR A 470 20.90 2.51 14.26
N PHE A 471 20.90 3.74 13.84
CA PHE A 471 21.49 4.10 12.56
C PHE A 471 22.33 5.35 12.63
N ILE A 472 23.33 5.41 11.77
CA ILE A 472 24.14 6.58 11.47
C ILE A 472 24.21 6.74 9.95
N GLY A 473 24.08 7.96 9.47
CA GLY A 473 24.14 8.28 8.05
C GLY A 473 24.81 9.61 7.80
N LEU A 474 25.52 9.70 6.70
CA LEU A 474 26.13 10.94 6.20
C LEU A 474 25.42 11.33 4.90
N ASN A 475 24.97 12.58 4.82
CA ASN A 475 24.45 13.16 3.59
C ASN A 475 25.43 14.19 3.06
N LEU A 476 25.89 13.96 1.83
CA LEU A 476 26.75 14.87 1.10
C LEU A 476 25.96 15.49 -0.06
N MET A 477 25.84 16.83 -0.08
CA MET A 477 25.16 17.59 -1.12
C MET A 477 26.17 18.41 -1.90
N LEU A 478 26.53 17.96 -3.10
CA LEU A 478 27.45 18.69 -3.99
C LEU A 478 26.63 19.55 -4.95
N ASN A 479 26.58 20.86 -4.69
CA ASN A 479 25.96 21.83 -5.59
C ASN A 479 26.96 22.24 -6.66
N GLY A 480 27.01 21.52 -7.79
CA GLY A 480 27.72 21.97 -8.98
C GLY A 480 27.00 23.20 -9.57
N LYS A 481 27.57 24.39 -9.48
CA LYS A 481 27.18 25.49 -10.35
C LYS A 481 27.70 25.16 -11.74
N PHE A 482 26.89 24.55 -12.60
CA PHE A 482 27.15 24.60 -14.02
C PHE A 482 27.01 26.06 -14.45
N LYS A 483 28.14 26.73 -14.72
CA LYS A 483 28.11 28.01 -15.43
C LYS A 483 27.43 27.76 -16.78
N LYS A 484 26.34 28.49 -17.01
CA LYS A 484 25.70 28.57 -18.34
C LYS A 484 26.64 29.25 -19.32
#